data_31b2a7146e09c6c21f01e468289ee467
#
_entry.id   31b2a7146e09c6c21f01e468289ee467
#
_cell.length_a   1.000
_cell.length_b   1.000
_cell.length_c   1.000
_cell.angle_alpha   90.00
_cell.angle_beta   90.00
_cell.angle_gamma   90.00
#
_symmetry.space_group_name_H-M   'P 1'
#
loop_
_entity.id
_entity.type
_entity.pdbx_description
1 polymer ?
#
loop_
_entity_poly.entity_id
_entity_poly.type
_entity_poly.pdbx_seq_one_letter_code
_entity_poly.pdbx_strand_id
1 'polypeptide(L)'
;STSNLSIQRGVNSLFFPGGTRSRSGTLETKLKLGLMGTVVDAQRELLAEGTHTKVFVVPVVLGYHFVLEAPFLIEQHLRAIGKEQYIRSKDDFYNPWKVLQFAWKFFAESNTITVSFGQPLDVLGNPVDADGNSYDQYGNLINIEDYFLTDGKVQTDEQRETQYTRILAEKIVERYHKDNIVLSSHLIAFAAFQTLKRANSKLDLYGLLRLPTDEFVFNIDALREVVDQLKTALTDMETAGQLKLSDEIRQDTDALIANGIRHLGNYHLQKPLKYNKNKQIISESFKLLYFYHNRLENYDLHEKIQWKLIETELVQASQ
;
A
#
# COMPACT_ATOMS: atom_id res chain seq x y z
N SER A 1 17.81 -12.09 -21.60
CA SER A 1 18.14 -10.87 -20.85
C SER A 1 19.08 -11.20 -19.69
N THR A 2 19.81 -10.21 -19.15
CA THR A 2 20.71 -10.41 -18.00
C THR A 2 19.93 -10.97 -16.79
N SER A 3 18.72 -10.52 -16.59
CA SER A 3 17.83 -10.97 -15.50
C SER A 3 17.52 -12.46 -15.62
N ASN A 4 17.17 -12.93 -16.81
CA ASN A 4 16.90 -14.34 -17.11
C ASN A 4 18.13 -15.21 -16.79
N LEU A 5 19.32 -14.82 -17.29
CA LEU A 5 20.56 -15.55 -17.05
C LEU A 5 20.93 -15.61 -15.55
N SER A 6 20.67 -14.56 -14.78
CA SER A 6 20.90 -14.55 -13.34
C SER A 6 20.00 -15.56 -12.62
N ILE A 7 18.71 -15.62 -12.99
CA ILE A 7 17.75 -16.56 -12.42
C ILE A 7 18.16 -18.01 -12.73
N GLN A 8 18.52 -18.32 -13.97
CA GLN A 8 18.99 -19.66 -14.37
C GLN A 8 20.23 -20.12 -13.58
N ARG A 9 21.11 -19.18 -13.21
CA ARG A 9 22.29 -19.45 -12.39
C ARG A 9 22.00 -19.53 -10.88
N GLY A 10 20.73 -19.52 -10.48
CA GLY A 10 20.32 -19.60 -9.08
C GLY A 10 20.61 -18.32 -8.28
N VAL A 11 20.80 -17.17 -8.94
CA VAL A 11 21.03 -15.90 -8.27
C VAL A 11 19.68 -15.31 -7.86
N ASN A 12 19.48 -15.08 -6.56
CA ASN A 12 18.31 -14.38 -6.06
C ASN A 12 18.28 -12.93 -6.56
N SER A 13 17.16 -12.53 -7.11
CA SER A 13 16.96 -11.19 -7.67
C SER A 13 15.81 -10.47 -6.94
N LEU A 14 16.04 -9.24 -6.52
CA LEU A 14 15.01 -8.36 -5.99
C LEU A 14 14.70 -7.28 -7.01
N PHE A 15 13.43 -7.07 -7.32
CA PHE A 15 13.00 -6.00 -8.22
C PHE A 15 11.63 -5.43 -7.83
N PHE A 16 11.34 -4.23 -8.32
CA PHE A 16 10.09 -3.52 -8.08
C PHE A 16 9.24 -3.54 -9.35
N PRO A 17 8.26 -4.45 -9.46
CA PRO A 17 7.56 -4.71 -10.71
C PRO A 17 6.59 -3.59 -11.13
N GLY A 18 6.23 -2.66 -10.24
CA GLY A 18 5.51 -1.43 -10.60
C GLY A 18 6.33 -0.50 -11.52
N GLY A 19 7.66 -0.69 -11.52
CA GLY A 19 8.61 0.03 -12.37
C GLY A 19 8.89 1.48 -11.99
N THR A 20 8.10 2.04 -11.06
CA THR A 20 8.29 3.36 -10.44
C THR A 20 7.78 3.30 -9.00
N ARG A 21 8.13 4.30 -8.18
CA ARG A 21 7.54 4.44 -6.85
C ARG A 21 6.05 4.79 -6.98
N SER A 22 5.21 4.31 -6.04
CA SER A 22 3.81 4.71 -5.98
C SER A 22 3.71 6.22 -5.75
N ARG A 23 3.16 6.93 -6.73
CA ARG A 23 3.01 8.39 -6.66
C ARG A 23 1.79 8.83 -5.87
N SER A 24 0.79 7.98 -5.83
CA SER A 24 -0.46 8.22 -5.09
C SER A 24 -0.40 7.80 -3.62
N GLY A 25 0.53 6.93 -3.23
CA GLY A 25 0.55 6.25 -1.94
C GLY A 25 -0.24 4.95 -1.90
N THR A 26 -0.95 4.57 -2.98
CA THR A 26 -1.70 3.31 -3.08
C THR A 26 -0.78 2.10 -3.17
N LEU A 27 -1.30 0.91 -2.85
CA LEU A 27 -0.69 -0.35 -3.25
C LEU A 27 -0.68 -0.47 -4.78
N GLU A 28 0.34 -1.12 -5.32
CA GLU A 28 0.40 -1.39 -6.76
C GLU A 28 -0.73 -2.32 -7.20
N THR A 29 -1.45 -1.90 -8.23
CA THR A 29 -2.55 -2.69 -8.84
C THR A 29 -2.21 -3.17 -10.25
N LYS A 30 -1.14 -2.62 -10.86
CA LYS A 30 -0.69 -2.99 -12.20
C LYS A 30 0.82 -3.14 -12.22
N LEU A 31 1.29 -4.30 -12.66
CA LEU A 31 2.70 -4.60 -12.76
C LEU A 31 3.19 -4.50 -14.21
N LYS A 32 4.46 -4.13 -14.39
CA LYS A 32 5.13 -4.14 -15.70
C LYS A 32 5.54 -5.56 -16.04
N LEU A 33 4.94 -6.11 -17.09
CA LEU A 33 5.10 -7.51 -17.45
C LEU A 33 6.49 -7.88 -17.98
N GLY A 34 7.29 -6.93 -18.46
CA GLY A 34 8.59 -7.23 -19.06
C GLY A 34 9.55 -7.97 -18.13
N LEU A 35 9.68 -7.55 -16.86
CA LEU A 35 10.52 -8.28 -15.88
C LEU A 35 9.86 -9.58 -15.44
N MET A 36 8.53 -9.62 -15.34
CA MET A 36 7.80 -10.83 -14.99
C MET A 36 7.94 -11.90 -16.07
N GLY A 37 7.92 -11.52 -17.36
CA GLY A 37 8.16 -12.44 -18.47
C GLY A 37 9.52 -13.11 -18.40
N THR A 38 10.56 -12.42 -17.91
CA THR A 38 11.90 -13.04 -17.77
C THR A 38 11.93 -14.17 -16.74
N VAL A 39 11.01 -14.20 -15.78
CA VAL A 39 10.88 -15.28 -14.80
C VAL A 39 10.28 -16.52 -15.44
N VAL A 40 9.25 -16.35 -16.28
CA VAL A 40 8.62 -17.43 -17.05
C VAL A 40 9.59 -18.00 -18.07
N ASP A 41 10.30 -17.12 -18.82
CA ASP A 41 11.35 -17.54 -19.77
C ASP A 41 12.45 -18.36 -19.10
N ALA A 42 12.92 -17.92 -17.91
CA ALA A 42 13.96 -18.63 -17.18
C ALA A 42 13.53 -20.05 -16.78
N GLN A 43 12.29 -20.22 -16.32
CA GLN A 43 11.76 -21.54 -15.99
C GLN A 43 11.70 -22.44 -17.23
N ARG A 44 11.20 -21.92 -18.36
CA ARG A 44 11.15 -22.70 -19.61
C ARG A 44 12.54 -23.12 -20.07
N GLU A 45 13.52 -22.23 -20.01
CA GLU A 45 14.89 -22.52 -20.43
C GLU A 45 15.56 -23.58 -19.53
N LEU A 46 15.35 -23.50 -18.19
CA LEU A 46 15.82 -24.55 -17.28
C LEU A 46 15.22 -25.91 -17.61
N LEU A 47 13.93 -25.97 -17.90
CA LEU A 47 13.27 -27.21 -18.31
C LEU A 47 13.80 -27.72 -19.66
N ALA A 48 14.09 -26.85 -20.62
CA ALA A 48 14.67 -27.21 -21.92
C ALA A 48 16.09 -27.78 -21.79
N GLU A 49 16.84 -27.34 -20.77
CA GLU A 49 18.16 -27.89 -20.41
C GLU A 49 18.07 -29.22 -19.65
N GLY A 50 16.87 -29.73 -19.38
CA GLY A 50 16.63 -30.97 -18.64
C GLY A 50 16.88 -30.84 -17.13
N THR A 51 16.89 -29.63 -16.61
CA THR A 51 16.97 -29.39 -15.15
C THR A 51 15.59 -29.35 -14.52
N HIS A 52 15.43 -29.94 -13.33
CA HIS A 52 14.19 -29.87 -12.57
C HIS A 52 14.17 -28.71 -11.54
N THR A 53 15.04 -27.73 -11.75
CA THR A 53 15.12 -26.56 -10.88
C THR A 53 13.87 -25.70 -11.08
N LYS A 54 13.19 -25.39 -9.97
CA LYS A 54 12.01 -24.55 -9.97
C LYS A 54 12.36 -23.11 -9.62
N VAL A 55 11.73 -22.17 -10.31
CA VAL A 55 11.83 -20.73 -10.04
C VAL A 55 10.61 -20.30 -9.22
N PHE A 56 10.86 -19.60 -8.11
CA PHE A 56 9.82 -19.08 -7.24
C PHE A 56 9.83 -17.57 -7.19
N VAL A 57 8.65 -17.00 -7.07
CA VAL A 57 8.45 -15.57 -6.86
C VAL A 57 7.88 -15.36 -5.46
N VAL A 58 8.58 -14.57 -4.64
CA VAL A 58 8.11 -14.23 -3.29
C VAL A 58 7.67 -12.78 -3.29
N PRO A 59 6.35 -12.49 -3.22
CA PRO A 59 5.86 -11.14 -3.07
C PRO A 59 6.30 -10.54 -1.73
N VAL A 60 6.80 -9.30 -1.76
CA VAL A 60 7.24 -8.59 -0.54
C VAL A 60 6.51 -7.27 -0.46
N VAL A 61 5.89 -7.00 0.68
CA VAL A 61 5.19 -5.74 0.95
C VAL A 61 5.90 -4.98 2.05
N LEU A 62 6.21 -3.72 1.76
CA LEU A 62 6.80 -2.80 2.73
C LEU A 62 5.73 -1.85 3.26
N GLY A 63 5.67 -1.67 4.57
CA GLY A 63 4.82 -0.71 5.25
C GLY A 63 5.64 0.35 5.97
N TYR A 64 5.20 1.60 5.85
CA TYR A 64 5.89 2.76 6.41
C TYR A 64 4.89 3.71 7.07
N HIS A 65 5.25 4.24 8.23
CA HIS A 65 4.55 5.40 8.83
C HIS A 65 4.93 6.72 8.15
N PHE A 66 6.08 6.75 7.48
CA PHE A 66 6.65 7.93 6.86
C PHE A 66 7.31 7.62 5.52
N VAL A 67 7.00 8.42 4.51
CA VAL A 67 7.63 8.40 3.19
C VAL A 67 8.23 9.77 2.90
N LEU A 68 9.55 9.86 2.90
CA LEU A 68 10.29 11.14 2.76
C LEU A 68 9.84 11.94 1.54
N GLU A 69 9.63 11.27 0.42
CA GLU A 69 9.29 11.88 -0.86
C GLU A 69 7.78 12.08 -1.07
N ALA A 70 6.93 11.77 -0.08
CA ALA A 70 5.49 11.86 -0.21
C ALA A 70 4.99 13.22 -0.75
N PRO A 71 5.54 14.38 -0.33
CA PRO A 71 5.12 15.67 -0.88
C PRO A 71 5.33 15.77 -2.39
N PHE A 72 6.47 15.32 -2.87
CA PHE A 72 6.81 15.33 -4.29
C PHE A 72 6.01 14.29 -5.09
N LEU A 73 5.85 13.09 -4.55
CA LEU A 73 5.12 12.00 -5.19
C LEU A 73 3.65 12.36 -5.39
N ILE A 74 2.98 12.89 -4.37
CA ILE A 74 1.57 13.26 -4.47
C ILE A 74 1.35 14.42 -5.45
N GLU A 75 2.27 15.37 -5.51
CA GLU A 75 2.19 16.44 -6.51
C GLU A 75 2.33 15.91 -7.93
N GLN A 76 3.28 15.02 -8.18
CA GLN A 76 3.40 14.36 -9.48
C GLN A 76 2.12 13.58 -9.84
N HIS A 77 1.51 12.89 -8.87
CA HIS A 77 0.26 12.18 -9.08
C HIS A 77 -0.87 13.13 -9.48
N LEU A 78 -1.07 14.20 -8.72
CA LEU A 78 -2.10 15.20 -9.00
C LEU A 78 -1.90 15.88 -10.37
N ARG A 79 -0.65 16.11 -10.78
CA ARG A 79 -0.29 16.59 -12.14
C ARG A 79 -0.73 15.61 -13.22
N ALA A 80 -0.38 14.34 -13.06
CA ALA A 80 -0.66 13.32 -14.06
C ALA A 80 -2.16 13.11 -14.31
N ILE A 81 -3.01 13.29 -13.29
CA ILE A 81 -4.47 13.18 -13.43
C ILE A 81 -5.14 14.47 -13.92
N GLY A 82 -4.35 15.45 -14.42
CA GLY A 82 -4.84 16.69 -15.04
C GLY A 82 -5.44 17.68 -14.05
N LYS A 83 -5.18 17.45 -12.77
CA LYS A 83 -5.82 18.16 -11.68
C LYS A 83 -4.95 19.27 -11.07
N GLU A 84 -3.87 19.72 -11.73
CA GLU A 84 -2.84 20.53 -11.10
C GLU A 84 -2.68 21.95 -11.61
N GLN A 85 -3.51 22.43 -12.52
CA GLN A 85 -3.30 23.78 -13.11
C GLN A 85 -3.20 24.92 -12.06
N TYR A 86 -3.42 24.62 -10.77
CA TYR A 86 -3.54 25.63 -9.71
C TYR A 86 -2.80 25.35 -8.39
N ILE A 87 -1.95 24.32 -8.31
CA ILE A 87 -1.27 24.01 -7.07
C ILE A 87 0.21 24.38 -7.16
N ARG A 88 0.58 25.59 -6.77
CA ARG A 88 1.98 25.98 -6.57
C ARG A 88 2.46 25.46 -5.22
N SER A 89 3.43 24.53 -5.20
CA SER A 89 4.20 24.28 -3.98
C SER A 89 5.33 25.29 -3.87
N LYS A 90 5.56 25.80 -2.66
CA LYS A 90 6.83 26.44 -2.34
C LYS A 90 7.83 25.33 -2.06
N ASP A 91 8.93 25.28 -2.81
CA ASP A 91 10.08 24.42 -2.56
C ASP A 91 10.76 24.84 -1.24
N ASP A 92 10.34 24.26 -0.14
CA ASP A 92 10.90 24.53 1.20
C ASP A 92 12.17 23.71 1.51
N PHE A 93 12.64 22.89 0.55
CA PHE A 93 13.78 21.99 0.75
C PHE A 93 15.16 22.68 0.80
N TYR A 94 15.27 23.94 0.41
CA TYR A 94 16.54 24.66 0.30
C TYR A 94 17.09 25.28 1.60
N ASN A 95 16.46 25.03 2.76
CA ASN A 95 16.99 25.56 4.01
C ASN A 95 17.90 24.55 4.71
N PRO A 96 19.26 24.79 4.80
CA PRO A 96 20.19 23.85 5.41
C PRO A 96 19.87 23.51 6.87
N TRP A 97 19.30 24.45 7.62
CA TRP A 97 18.86 24.22 8.99
C TRP A 97 17.70 23.22 9.08
N LYS A 98 16.79 23.25 8.13
CA LYS A 98 15.69 22.27 8.06
C LYS A 98 16.22 20.86 7.75
N VAL A 99 17.24 20.76 6.89
CA VAL A 99 17.89 19.48 6.57
C VAL A 99 18.61 18.93 7.80
N LEU A 100 19.33 19.78 8.55
CA LEU A 100 20.00 19.36 9.78
C LEU A 100 19.01 18.95 10.88
N GLN A 101 17.93 19.70 11.04
CA GLN A 101 16.84 19.37 11.97
C GLN A 101 16.15 18.05 11.57
N PHE A 102 15.94 17.81 10.28
CA PHE A 102 15.44 16.55 9.75
C PHE A 102 16.40 15.40 10.08
N ALA A 103 17.68 15.55 9.79
CA ALA A 103 18.68 14.52 10.05
C ALA A 103 18.75 14.18 11.56
N TRP A 104 18.78 15.19 12.42
CA TRP A 104 18.78 15.01 13.87
C TRP A 104 17.54 14.24 14.34
N LYS A 105 16.36 14.64 13.87
CA LYS A 105 15.09 14.00 14.23
C LYS A 105 15.01 12.56 13.72
N PHE A 106 15.52 12.31 12.51
CA PHE A 106 15.56 10.97 11.91
C PHE A 106 16.41 9.99 12.72
N PHE A 107 17.52 10.45 13.30
CA PHE A 107 18.39 9.62 14.15
C PHE A 107 17.87 9.52 15.60
N ALA A 108 17.08 10.49 16.06
CA ALA A 108 16.60 10.53 17.45
C ALA A 108 15.33 9.70 17.69
N GLU A 109 14.51 9.49 16.67
CA GLU A 109 13.26 8.75 16.78
C GLU A 109 13.36 7.42 16.00
N SER A 110 13.01 6.29 16.63
CA SER A 110 12.96 5.00 15.97
C SER A 110 11.76 4.91 15.02
N ASN A 111 12.00 4.72 13.72
CA ASN A 111 10.97 4.40 12.75
C ASN A 111 10.87 2.90 12.57
N THR A 112 9.67 2.39 12.69
CA THR A 112 9.38 1.00 12.37
C THR A 112 9.07 0.88 10.89
N ILE A 113 9.80 0.03 10.19
CA ILE A 113 9.49 -0.42 8.84
C ILE A 113 8.96 -1.83 8.96
N THR A 114 7.78 -2.09 8.43
CA THR A 114 7.26 -3.45 8.36
C THR A 114 7.62 -4.08 7.03
N VAL A 115 8.10 -5.31 7.08
CA VAL A 115 8.40 -6.12 5.89
C VAL A 115 7.56 -7.37 5.98
N SER A 116 6.63 -7.56 5.05
CA SER A 116 5.80 -8.75 4.97
C SER A 116 6.22 -9.57 3.76
N PHE A 117 6.66 -10.79 4.00
CA PHE A 117 6.90 -11.78 2.96
C PHE A 117 5.61 -12.55 2.72
N GLY A 118 5.16 -12.54 1.48
CA GLY A 118 4.00 -13.31 1.04
C GLY A 118 4.35 -14.78 0.83
N GLN A 119 3.31 -15.59 0.63
CA GLN A 119 3.48 -16.98 0.24
C GLN A 119 4.20 -17.05 -1.11
N PRO A 120 5.23 -17.89 -1.25
CA PRO A 120 5.89 -18.11 -2.52
C PRO A 120 4.89 -18.58 -3.60
N LEU A 121 5.11 -18.12 -4.82
CA LEU A 121 4.36 -18.51 -6.00
C LEU A 121 5.31 -19.18 -6.99
N ASP A 122 4.81 -20.14 -7.76
CA ASP A 122 5.50 -20.60 -8.94
C ASP A 122 5.35 -19.58 -10.09
N VAL A 123 5.97 -19.86 -11.22
CA VAL A 123 5.94 -18.95 -12.39
C VAL A 123 4.57 -18.85 -13.08
N LEU A 124 3.63 -19.73 -12.72
CA LEU A 124 2.24 -19.71 -13.17
C LEU A 124 1.32 -18.98 -12.19
N GLY A 125 1.85 -18.53 -11.04
CA GLY A 125 1.12 -17.84 -10.00
C GLY A 125 0.42 -18.75 -8.98
N ASN A 126 0.75 -20.04 -8.96
CA ASN A 126 0.20 -20.98 -7.99
C ASN A 126 0.96 -20.91 -6.66
N PRO A 127 0.29 -21.10 -5.52
CA PRO A 127 0.95 -21.15 -4.21
C PRO A 127 1.87 -22.37 -4.12
N VAL A 128 3.00 -22.15 -3.44
CA VAL A 128 4.04 -23.17 -3.24
C VAL A 128 4.20 -23.43 -1.75
N ASP A 129 4.33 -24.72 -1.37
CA ASP A 129 4.61 -25.15 0.01
C ASP A 129 6.10 -25.08 0.37
N ALA A 130 6.45 -25.46 1.59
CA ALA A 130 7.82 -25.45 2.07
C ALA A 130 8.75 -26.48 1.36
N ASP A 131 8.16 -27.50 0.74
CA ASP A 131 8.87 -28.53 -0.01
C ASP A 131 9.04 -28.18 -1.51
N GLY A 132 8.49 -27.00 -1.92
CA GLY A 132 8.55 -26.52 -3.30
C GLY A 132 7.50 -27.16 -4.22
N ASN A 133 6.40 -27.69 -3.66
CA ASN A 133 5.31 -28.23 -4.44
C ASN A 133 4.29 -27.13 -4.76
N SER A 134 3.82 -27.10 -6.00
CA SER A 134 2.80 -26.17 -6.48
C SER A 134 1.40 -26.76 -6.38
N TYR A 135 0.43 -25.95 -6.00
CA TYR A 135 -0.97 -26.36 -5.85
C TYR A 135 -1.90 -25.46 -6.66
N ASP A 136 -2.88 -26.06 -7.32
CA ASP A 136 -3.93 -25.31 -8.00
C ASP A 136 -4.92 -24.64 -7.01
N GLN A 137 -5.89 -23.90 -7.54
CA GLN A 137 -6.91 -23.23 -6.72
C GLN A 137 -7.83 -24.19 -5.94
N TYR A 138 -7.81 -25.49 -6.26
CA TYR A 138 -8.58 -26.54 -5.59
C TYR A 138 -7.74 -27.33 -4.59
N GLY A 139 -6.44 -27.00 -4.47
CA GLY A 139 -5.50 -27.70 -3.58
C GLY A 139 -4.92 -28.97 -4.16
N ASN A 140 -5.06 -29.22 -5.46
CA ASN A 140 -4.44 -30.37 -6.11
C ASN A 140 -2.97 -30.04 -6.45
N LEU A 141 -2.11 -31.04 -6.23
CA LEU A 141 -0.71 -30.95 -6.63
C LEU A 141 -0.59 -30.84 -8.15
N ILE A 142 0.20 -29.90 -8.64
CA ILE A 142 0.45 -29.71 -10.05
C ILE A 142 1.94 -29.84 -10.38
N ASN A 143 2.24 -30.37 -11.54
CA ASN A 143 3.56 -30.35 -12.12
C ASN A 143 3.67 -29.19 -13.12
N ILE A 144 4.46 -28.16 -12.78
CA ILE A 144 4.62 -26.99 -13.66
C ILE A 144 5.25 -27.33 -15.01
N GLU A 145 6.03 -28.42 -15.12
CA GLU A 145 6.65 -28.84 -16.37
C GLU A 145 5.62 -29.10 -17.47
N ASP A 146 4.47 -29.69 -17.12
CA ASP A 146 3.42 -30.05 -18.05
C ASP A 146 2.85 -28.82 -18.80
N TYR A 147 2.95 -27.66 -18.20
CA TYR A 147 2.48 -26.40 -18.79
C TYR A 147 3.42 -25.81 -19.83
N PHE A 148 4.65 -26.31 -19.92
CA PHE A 148 5.65 -25.88 -20.92
C PHE A 148 5.84 -26.90 -22.05
N LEU A 149 5.15 -28.04 -21.98
CA LEU A 149 5.24 -29.11 -23.01
C LEU A 149 4.25 -28.82 -24.15
N THR A 150 4.72 -29.10 -25.37
CA THR A 150 3.91 -29.27 -26.57
C THR A 150 4.43 -30.53 -27.29
N ASP A 151 3.55 -31.50 -27.53
CA ASP A 151 3.90 -32.81 -28.08
C ASP A 151 5.06 -33.51 -27.32
N GLY A 152 5.03 -33.37 -25.97
CA GLY A 152 6.02 -33.99 -25.08
C GLY A 152 7.40 -33.35 -25.08
N LYS A 153 7.55 -32.16 -25.67
CA LYS A 153 8.79 -31.39 -25.68
C LYS A 153 8.57 -29.97 -25.18
N VAL A 154 9.57 -29.46 -24.46
CA VAL A 154 9.58 -28.04 -24.05
C VAL A 154 9.74 -27.18 -25.31
N GLN A 155 8.75 -26.32 -25.55
CA GLN A 155 8.75 -25.42 -26.72
C GLN A 155 8.36 -24.02 -26.28
N THR A 156 8.95 -23.01 -26.95
CA THR A 156 8.58 -21.63 -26.82
C THR A 156 7.18 -21.41 -27.42
N ASP A 157 6.27 -20.82 -26.63
CA ASP A 157 4.96 -20.41 -27.06
C ASP A 157 4.70 -19.02 -26.48
N GLU A 158 4.97 -17.97 -27.27
CA GLU A 158 4.89 -16.58 -26.84
C GLU A 158 3.48 -16.18 -26.33
N GLN A 159 2.42 -16.75 -26.93
CA GLN A 159 1.05 -16.45 -26.52
C GLN A 159 0.76 -17.06 -25.16
N ARG A 160 1.11 -18.30 -24.95
CA ARG A 160 0.96 -19.05 -23.70
C ARG A 160 1.79 -18.40 -22.58
N GLU A 161 3.07 -18.10 -22.84
CA GLU A 161 3.98 -17.49 -21.86
C GLU A 161 3.56 -16.07 -21.49
N THR A 162 3.02 -15.30 -22.44
CA THR A 162 2.42 -13.99 -22.16
C THR A 162 1.22 -14.13 -21.23
N GLN A 163 0.38 -15.15 -21.40
CA GLN A 163 -0.75 -15.41 -20.52
C GLN A 163 -0.28 -15.82 -19.12
N TYR A 164 0.74 -16.68 -19.00
CA TYR A 164 1.32 -17.05 -17.70
C TYR A 164 1.88 -15.84 -16.96
N THR A 165 2.62 -14.99 -17.67
CA THR A 165 3.15 -13.73 -17.13
C THR A 165 2.04 -12.84 -16.58
N ARG A 166 0.90 -12.75 -17.27
CA ARG A 166 -0.25 -11.96 -16.84
C ARG A 166 -0.89 -12.55 -15.59
N ILE A 167 -1.12 -13.86 -15.56
CA ILE A 167 -1.68 -14.56 -14.40
C ILE A 167 -0.77 -14.40 -13.18
N LEU A 168 0.53 -14.59 -13.36
CA LEU A 168 1.51 -14.38 -12.29
C LEU A 168 1.45 -12.95 -11.74
N ALA A 169 1.38 -11.94 -12.61
CA ALA A 169 1.27 -10.54 -12.20
C ALA A 169 -0.02 -10.27 -11.40
N GLU A 170 -1.15 -10.83 -11.82
CA GLU A 170 -2.43 -10.72 -11.11
C GLU A 170 -2.34 -11.37 -9.72
N LYS A 171 -1.73 -12.56 -9.63
CA LYS A 171 -1.53 -13.26 -8.36
C LYS A 171 -0.60 -12.52 -7.41
N ILE A 172 0.44 -11.89 -7.91
CA ILE A 172 1.31 -11.03 -7.09
C ILE A 172 0.53 -9.83 -6.55
N VAL A 173 -0.31 -9.18 -7.34
CA VAL A 173 -1.17 -8.07 -6.88
C VAL A 173 -2.14 -8.54 -5.81
N GLU A 174 -2.79 -9.70 -5.97
CA GLU A 174 -3.63 -10.30 -4.92
C GLU A 174 -2.83 -10.48 -3.61
N ARG A 175 -1.59 -10.97 -3.71
CA ARG A 175 -0.71 -11.14 -2.55
C ARG A 175 -0.34 -9.82 -1.90
N TYR A 176 -0.09 -8.76 -2.68
CA TYR A 176 0.19 -7.43 -2.11
C TYR A 176 -0.94 -6.93 -1.22
N HIS A 177 -2.20 -7.18 -1.57
CA HIS A 177 -3.34 -6.82 -0.72
C HIS A 177 -3.42 -7.71 0.53
N LYS A 178 -3.31 -9.03 0.36
CA LYS A 178 -3.40 -10.00 1.47
C LYS A 178 -2.25 -9.88 2.47
N ASP A 179 -1.06 -9.57 1.97
CA ASP A 179 0.14 -9.49 2.81
C ASP A 179 0.46 -8.06 3.29
N ASN A 180 -0.34 -7.06 2.91
CA ASN A 180 -0.21 -5.72 3.43
C ASN A 180 -0.54 -5.68 4.92
N ILE A 181 0.39 -5.13 5.71
CA ILE A 181 0.18 -4.88 7.14
C ILE A 181 -0.36 -3.46 7.30
N VAL A 182 -1.57 -3.34 7.80
CA VAL A 182 -2.19 -2.05 8.12
C VAL A 182 -1.57 -1.50 9.40
N LEU A 183 -1.03 -0.29 9.33
CA LEU A 183 -0.44 0.43 10.46
C LEU A 183 -1.42 1.45 11.04
N SER A 184 -1.20 1.87 12.28
CA SER A 184 -2.00 2.92 12.94
C SER A 184 -2.07 4.21 12.10
N SER A 185 -0.94 4.63 11.52
CA SER A 185 -0.88 5.82 10.65
C SER A 185 -1.74 5.68 9.38
N HIS A 186 -1.82 4.48 8.80
CA HIS A 186 -2.65 4.24 7.61
C HIS A 186 -4.14 4.38 7.96
N LEU A 187 -4.56 3.74 9.07
CA LEU A 187 -5.95 3.79 9.52
C LEU A 187 -6.38 5.21 9.89
N ILE A 188 -5.55 5.92 10.66
CA ILE A 188 -5.90 7.27 11.12
C ILE A 188 -5.89 8.27 9.95
N ALA A 189 -4.98 8.14 8.99
CA ALA A 189 -5.00 8.97 7.78
C ALA A 189 -6.26 8.71 6.96
N PHE A 190 -6.67 7.44 6.82
CA PHE A 190 -7.89 7.06 6.11
C PHE A 190 -9.13 7.64 6.82
N ALA A 191 -9.29 7.40 8.11
CA ALA A 191 -10.40 7.88 8.90
C ALA A 191 -10.52 9.42 8.85
N ALA A 192 -9.42 10.13 9.06
CA ALA A 192 -9.40 11.59 9.02
C ALA A 192 -9.77 12.14 7.64
N PHE A 193 -9.22 11.56 6.55
CA PHE A 193 -9.56 12.02 5.21
C PHE A 193 -11.02 11.74 4.84
N GLN A 194 -11.58 10.60 5.24
CA GLN A 194 -13.02 10.32 5.07
C GLN A 194 -13.89 11.28 5.87
N THR A 195 -13.50 11.62 7.10
CA THR A 195 -14.19 12.63 7.91
C THR A 195 -14.14 14.01 7.25
N LEU A 196 -12.98 14.44 6.73
CA LEU A 196 -12.84 15.67 5.97
C LEU A 196 -13.75 15.69 4.74
N LYS A 197 -13.78 14.59 3.98
CA LYS A 197 -14.62 14.43 2.79
C LYS A 197 -16.11 14.48 3.14
N ARG A 198 -16.51 13.87 4.26
CA ARG A 198 -17.89 13.88 4.73
C ARG A 198 -18.34 15.28 5.15
N ALA A 199 -17.52 15.99 5.92
CA ALA A 199 -17.79 17.37 6.36
C ALA A 199 -17.90 18.35 5.18
N ASN A 200 -17.27 18.05 4.06
CA ASN A 200 -17.23 18.88 2.86
C ASN A 200 -17.79 18.15 1.64
N SER A 201 -18.90 17.46 1.78
CA SER A 201 -19.48 16.54 0.78
C SER A 201 -19.83 17.17 -0.58
N LYS A 202 -19.91 18.51 -0.63
CA LYS A 202 -20.15 19.27 -1.87
C LYS A 202 -18.89 19.54 -2.69
N LEU A 203 -17.71 19.33 -2.10
CA LEU A 203 -16.42 19.55 -2.75
C LEU A 203 -15.94 18.27 -3.43
N ASP A 204 -15.36 18.44 -4.59
CA ASP A 204 -14.56 17.37 -5.22
C ASP A 204 -13.19 17.26 -4.53
N LEU A 205 -12.39 16.30 -4.95
CA LEU A 205 -11.04 16.10 -4.41
C LEU A 205 -10.17 17.36 -4.44
N TYR A 206 -10.31 18.19 -5.49
CA TYR A 206 -9.57 19.46 -5.59
C TYR A 206 -9.96 20.49 -4.61
N GLY A 207 -11.28 20.67 -4.46
CA GLY A 207 -11.86 21.56 -3.47
C GLY A 207 -11.35 21.17 -2.08
N LEU A 208 -11.36 19.87 -1.75
CA LEU A 208 -10.85 19.35 -0.48
C LEU A 208 -9.37 19.65 -0.27
N LEU A 209 -8.52 19.38 -1.27
CA LEU A 209 -7.07 19.57 -1.15
C LEU A 209 -6.63 21.05 -1.12
N ARG A 210 -7.53 21.96 -1.43
CA ARG A 210 -7.32 23.43 -1.43
C ARG A 210 -7.97 24.16 -0.27
N LEU A 211 -8.70 23.45 0.59
CA LEU A 211 -9.25 24.04 1.80
C LEU A 211 -8.14 24.68 2.64
N PRO A 212 -8.40 25.84 3.27
CA PRO A 212 -7.50 26.39 4.27
C PRO A 212 -7.32 25.39 5.41
N THR A 213 -6.09 24.99 5.67
CA THR A 213 -5.80 23.95 6.68
C THR A 213 -5.94 24.45 8.10
N ASP A 214 -5.81 25.75 8.32
CA ASP A 214 -5.94 26.44 9.61
C ASP A 214 -7.39 26.65 10.06
N GLU A 215 -8.34 26.56 9.14
CA GLU A 215 -9.77 26.73 9.41
C GLU A 215 -10.50 25.41 9.73
N PHE A 216 -9.87 24.26 9.43
CA PHE A 216 -10.51 22.94 9.63
C PHE A 216 -9.97 22.23 10.87
N VAL A 217 -10.86 22.02 11.84
CA VAL A 217 -10.62 21.22 13.04
C VAL A 217 -11.39 19.92 12.94
N PHE A 218 -10.70 18.80 13.11
CA PHE A 218 -11.37 17.50 13.13
C PHE A 218 -12.16 17.31 14.41
N ASN A 219 -13.43 16.97 14.28
CA ASN A 219 -14.24 16.58 15.44
C ASN A 219 -13.74 15.24 15.97
N ILE A 220 -13.31 15.23 17.24
CA ILE A 220 -12.68 14.03 17.84
C ILE A 220 -13.68 12.89 18.01
N ASP A 221 -14.95 13.19 18.34
CA ASP A 221 -15.97 12.17 18.58
C ASP A 221 -16.37 11.50 17.25
N ALA A 222 -16.54 12.31 16.19
CA ALA A 222 -16.76 11.77 14.84
C ALA A 222 -15.57 10.93 14.36
N LEU A 223 -14.34 11.39 14.60
CA LEU A 223 -13.15 10.64 14.23
C LEU A 223 -13.04 9.32 14.99
N ARG A 224 -13.34 9.34 16.29
CA ARG A 224 -13.35 8.15 17.16
C ARG A 224 -14.34 7.10 16.64
N GLU A 225 -15.55 7.50 16.34
CA GLU A 225 -16.58 6.60 15.82
C GLU A 225 -16.19 6.02 14.46
N VAL A 226 -15.65 6.83 13.55
CA VAL A 226 -15.14 6.34 12.26
C VAL A 226 -14.01 5.32 12.47
N VAL A 227 -13.08 5.59 13.38
CA VAL A 227 -11.96 4.68 13.68
C VAL A 227 -12.48 3.37 14.26
N ASP A 228 -13.45 3.38 15.14
CA ASP A 228 -14.04 2.16 15.75
C ASP A 228 -14.72 1.29 14.69
N GLN A 229 -15.52 1.89 13.81
CA GLN A 229 -16.15 1.17 12.70
C GLN A 229 -15.12 0.57 11.73
N LEU A 230 -14.10 1.34 11.37
CA LEU A 230 -13.02 0.87 10.50
C LEU A 230 -12.17 -0.22 11.15
N LYS A 231 -11.88 -0.10 12.45
CA LYS A 231 -11.16 -1.12 13.23
C LYS A 231 -11.92 -2.44 13.23
N THR A 232 -13.23 -2.40 13.41
CA THR A 232 -14.09 -3.59 13.33
C THR A 232 -14.03 -4.20 11.93
N ALA A 233 -14.23 -3.41 10.88
CA ALA A 233 -14.17 -3.89 9.50
C ALA A 233 -12.81 -4.49 9.14
N LEU A 234 -11.72 -3.86 9.57
CA LEU A 234 -10.36 -4.35 9.35
C LEU A 234 -10.08 -5.67 10.08
N THR A 235 -10.63 -5.84 11.29
CA THR A 235 -10.52 -7.09 12.06
C THR A 235 -11.25 -8.24 11.35
N ASP A 236 -12.45 -7.97 10.80
CA ASP A 236 -13.19 -8.94 9.99
C ASP A 236 -12.41 -9.33 8.72
N MET A 237 -11.80 -8.34 8.05
CA MET A 237 -10.98 -8.57 6.87
C MET A 237 -9.71 -9.36 7.17
N GLU A 238 -9.06 -9.13 8.30
CA GLU A 238 -7.92 -9.92 8.77
C GLU A 238 -8.34 -11.37 9.02
N THR A 239 -9.47 -11.58 9.69
CA THR A 239 -10.03 -12.91 9.94
C THR A 239 -10.34 -13.65 8.65
N ALA A 240 -10.79 -12.92 7.62
CA ALA A 240 -11.03 -13.44 6.27
C ALA A 240 -9.73 -13.62 5.44
N GLY A 241 -8.56 -13.29 5.97
CA GLY A 241 -7.26 -13.41 5.27
C GLY A 241 -7.06 -12.43 4.12
N GLN A 242 -7.75 -11.29 4.14
CA GLN A 242 -7.69 -10.28 3.09
C GLN A 242 -6.56 -9.26 3.29
N LEU A 243 -6.07 -9.12 4.51
CA LEU A 243 -4.97 -8.24 4.93
C LEU A 243 -4.39 -8.72 6.26
N LYS A 244 -3.37 -8.01 6.76
CA LYS A 244 -2.79 -8.21 8.10
C LYS A 244 -2.87 -6.92 8.89
N LEU A 245 -2.96 -7.01 10.21
CA LEU A 245 -2.97 -5.86 11.11
C LEU A 245 -1.69 -5.82 11.94
N SER A 246 -1.16 -4.62 12.16
CA SER A 246 -0.14 -4.40 13.18
C SER A 246 -0.75 -4.47 14.57
N ASP A 247 0.06 -4.80 15.59
CA ASP A 247 -0.40 -4.88 16.98
C ASP A 247 -0.97 -3.55 17.49
N GLU A 248 -0.54 -2.43 16.92
CA GLU A 248 -1.03 -1.09 17.23
C GLU A 248 -2.52 -0.94 17.00
N ILE A 249 -3.09 -1.61 16.00
CA ILE A 249 -4.52 -1.54 15.65
C ILE A 249 -5.38 -2.15 16.78
N ARG A 250 -4.83 -3.04 17.59
CA ARG A 250 -5.54 -3.74 18.67
C ARG A 250 -5.67 -2.91 19.95
N GLN A 251 -5.00 -1.75 20.02
CA GLN A 251 -5.10 -0.82 21.15
C GLN A 251 -6.51 -0.25 21.27
N ASP A 252 -6.82 0.38 22.41
CA ASP A 252 -8.04 1.19 22.53
C ASP A 252 -8.03 2.35 21.52
N THR A 253 -9.20 2.86 21.20
CA THR A 253 -9.36 3.81 20.10
C THR A 253 -8.64 5.14 20.35
N ASP A 254 -8.64 5.65 21.56
CA ASP A 254 -7.95 6.91 21.86
C ASP A 254 -6.42 6.74 21.80
N ALA A 255 -5.89 5.62 22.31
CA ALA A 255 -4.47 5.29 22.18
C ALA A 255 -4.09 5.07 20.71
N LEU A 256 -4.93 4.40 19.92
CA LEU A 256 -4.73 4.18 18.49
C LEU A 256 -4.71 5.50 17.72
N ILE A 257 -5.64 6.43 17.98
CA ILE A 257 -5.65 7.75 17.36
C ILE A 257 -4.37 8.52 17.71
N ALA A 258 -4.01 8.56 18.99
CA ALA A 258 -2.81 9.24 19.44
C ALA A 258 -1.53 8.63 18.81
N ASN A 259 -1.45 7.30 18.74
CA ASN A 259 -0.34 6.57 18.11
C ASN A 259 -0.26 6.90 16.61
N GLY A 260 -1.39 6.81 15.90
CA GLY A 260 -1.45 7.08 14.46
C GLY A 260 -1.03 8.52 14.12
N ILE A 261 -1.56 9.53 14.85
CA ILE A 261 -1.18 10.94 14.66
C ILE A 261 0.32 11.15 14.93
N ARG A 262 0.86 10.52 15.98
CA ARG A 262 2.27 10.64 16.35
C ARG A 262 3.21 10.16 15.27
N HIS A 263 2.89 9.04 14.62
CA HIS A 263 3.75 8.39 13.64
C HIS A 263 3.48 8.86 12.20
N LEU A 264 2.28 9.35 11.91
CA LEU A 264 1.87 9.76 10.57
C LEU A 264 2.72 10.89 10.02
N GLY A 265 3.62 10.57 9.10
CA GLY A 265 4.45 11.56 8.44
C GLY A 265 5.28 12.40 9.43
N ASN A 266 5.75 11.80 10.53
CA ASN A 266 6.37 12.50 11.67
C ASN A 266 7.62 13.33 11.34
N TYR A 267 8.25 13.10 10.18
CA TYR A 267 9.43 13.88 9.74
C TYR A 267 9.10 14.96 8.70
N HIS A 268 7.87 15.02 8.19
CA HIS A 268 7.47 16.11 7.29
C HIS A 268 7.51 17.46 8.01
N LEU A 269 7.87 18.51 7.28
CA LEU A 269 7.83 19.89 7.78
C LEU A 269 6.39 20.33 8.04
N GLN A 270 5.48 19.98 7.12
CA GLN A 270 4.04 20.12 7.29
C GLN A 270 3.45 18.78 7.68
N LYS A 271 2.75 18.73 8.81
CA LYS A 271 2.19 17.49 9.33
C LYS A 271 0.86 17.14 8.64
N PRO A 272 0.69 15.88 8.16
CA PRO A 272 -0.62 15.41 7.69
C PRO A 272 -1.69 15.55 8.77
N LEU A 273 -1.35 15.22 10.03
CA LEU A 273 -2.17 15.46 11.23
C LEU A 273 -1.25 15.82 12.41
N LYS A 274 -1.77 16.67 13.29
CA LYS A 274 -1.14 17.00 14.56
C LYS A 274 -2.16 17.54 15.57
N TYR A 275 -1.77 17.59 16.83
CA TYR A 275 -2.49 18.36 17.85
C TYR A 275 -2.02 19.82 17.82
N ASN A 276 -2.96 20.76 17.87
CA ASN A 276 -2.68 22.17 18.08
C ASN A 276 -2.49 22.48 19.58
N LYS A 277 -2.26 23.77 19.92
CA LYS A 277 -2.07 24.21 21.32
C LYS A 277 -3.30 23.94 22.19
N ASN A 278 -4.48 23.88 21.60
CA ASN A 278 -5.75 23.60 22.27
C ASN A 278 -6.08 22.10 22.32
N LYS A 279 -5.12 21.22 22.00
CA LYS A 279 -5.27 19.75 21.90
C LYS A 279 -6.30 19.29 20.86
N GLN A 280 -6.64 20.16 19.90
CA GLN A 280 -7.51 19.80 18.78
C GLN A 280 -6.69 19.19 17.65
N ILE A 281 -7.29 18.25 16.90
CA ILE A 281 -6.66 17.62 15.74
C ILE A 281 -6.84 18.52 14.53
N ILE A 282 -5.73 18.87 13.91
CA ILE A 282 -5.67 19.69 12.69
C ILE A 282 -4.70 19.05 11.67
N SER A 283 -4.81 19.50 10.43
CA SER A 283 -3.85 19.16 9.36
C SER A 283 -3.07 20.40 8.94
N GLU A 284 -1.81 20.25 8.56
CA GLU A 284 -1.04 21.29 7.89
C GLU A 284 -0.93 21.03 6.38
N SER A 285 -1.35 19.83 5.91
CA SER A 285 -1.34 19.49 4.49
C SER A 285 -2.34 18.39 4.18
N PHE A 286 -3.49 18.77 3.61
CA PHE A 286 -4.47 17.78 3.12
C PHE A 286 -3.96 16.94 1.96
N LYS A 287 -2.98 17.43 1.19
CA LYS A 287 -2.32 16.61 0.15
C LYS A 287 -1.54 15.45 0.75
N LEU A 288 -0.78 15.70 1.82
CA LEU A 288 -0.06 14.65 2.53
C LEU A 288 -1.02 13.70 3.24
N LEU A 289 -2.09 14.22 3.85
CA LEU A 289 -3.13 13.40 4.44
C LEU A 289 -3.76 12.47 3.39
N TYR A 290 -4.04 12.99 2.19
CA TYR A 290 -4.55 12.22 1.06
C TYR A 290 -3.56 11.15 0.59
N PHE A 291 -2.26 11.46 0.51
CA PHE A 291 -1.22 10.49 0.15
C PHE A 291 -1.25 9.26 1.08
N TYR A 292 -1.27 9.50 2.40
CA TYR A 292 -1.28 8.40 3.38
C TYR A 292 -2.63 7.68 3.46
N HIS A 293 -3.74 8.39 3.26
CA HIS A 293 -5.08 7.82 3.12
C HIS A 293 -5.13 6.75 2.03
N ASN A 294 -4.50 7.04 0.89
CA ASN A 294 -4.56 6.19 -0.29
C ASN A 294 -3.98 4.78 -0.08
N ARG A 295 -3.19 4.55 0.98
CA ARG A 295 -2.69 3.21 1.30
C ARG A 295 -3.82 2.19 1.49
N LEU A 296 -4.98 2.63 1.95
CA LEU A 296 -6.14 1.78 2.21
C LEU A 296 -7.28 1.96 1.19
N GLU A 297 -7.08 2.77 0.15
CA GLU A 297 -8.13 3.07 -0.85
C GLU A 297 -8.69 1.82 -1.52
N ASN A 298 -7.82 0.84 -1.81
CA ASN A 298 -8.19 -0.37 -2.56
C ASN A 298 -8.96 -1.43 -1.73
N TYR A 299 -9.31 -1.12 -0.47
CA TYR A 299 -10.07 -2.04 0.40
C TYR A 299 -11.54 -1.64 0.55
N ASP A 300 -12.01 -0.63 -0.17
CA ASP A 300 -13.39 -0.13 -0.14
C ASP A 300 -13.92 0.17 1.27
N LEU A 301 -13.01 0.51 2.18
CA LEU A 301 -13.34 0.77 3.59
C LEU A 301 -14.29 1.94 3.79
N HIS A 302 -14.38 2.87 2.83
CA HIS A 302 -15.29 3.99 2.87
C HIS A 302 -16.77 3.54 2.88
N GLU A 303 -17.08 2.37 2.30
CA GLU A 303 -18.42 1.76 2.29
C GLU A 303 -18.80 1.17 3.66
N LYS A 304 -17.82 0.92 4.53
CA LYS A 304 -18.04 0.36 5.86
C LYS A 304 -18.42 1.41 6.90
N ILE A 305 -18.31 2.71 6.57
CA ILE A 305 -18.60 3.80 7.50
C ILE A 305 -20.09 4.14 7.47
N GLN A 306 -20.76 3.99 8.60
CA GLN A 306 -22.17 4.28 8.78
C GLN A 306 -22.38 5.73 9.27
N TRP A 307 -22.28 6.68 8.35
CA TRP A 307 -22.35 8.11 8.67
C TRP A 307 -23.61 8.55 9.39
N LYS A 308 -24.75 7.90 9.16
CA LYS A 308 -26.01 8.23 9.82
C LYS A 308 -25.95 8.07 11.35
N LEU A 309 -25.19 7.10 11.85
CA LEU A 309 -25.01 6.90 13.28
C LEU A 309 -24.16 8.02 13.88
N ILE A 310 -23.08 8.40 13.19
CA ILE A 310 -22.17 9.47 13.62
C ILE A 310 -22.87 10.83 13.71
N GLU A 311 -23.69 11.17 12.72
CA GLU A 311 -24.46 12.42 12.70
C GLU A 311 -25.49 12.49 13.82
N THR A 312 -26.11 11.38 14.18
CA THR A 312 -27.11 11.30 15.26
C THR A 312 -26.45 11.53 16.63
N GLU A 313 -25.29 10.95 16.87
CA GLU A 313 -24.54 11.12 18.12
C GLU A 313 -24.01 12.54 18.29
N LEU A 314 -23.54 13.18 17.21
CA LEU A 314 -23.07 14.55 17.24
C LEU A 314 -24.19 15.56 17.56
N VAL A 315 -25.41 15.29 17.10
CA VAL A 315 -26.59 16.13 17.43
C VAL A 315 -27.01 15.96 18.89
N GLN A 316 -26.94 14.75 19.45
CA GLN A 316 -27.28 14.49 20.86
C GLN A 316 -26.24 15.06 21.82
N ALA A 317 -24.96 15.08 21.47
CA ALA A 317 -23.90 15.67 22.30
C ALA A 317 -23.88 17.21 22.31
N SER A 318 -24.63 17.84 21.38
CA SER A 318 -24.73 19.29 21.25
C SER A 318 -25.96 19.88 21.95
N GLN A 319 -26.82 19.04 22.55
CA GLN A 319 -27.98 19.41 23.40
C GLN A 319 -27.61 19.24 24.87
#